data_aec7ea3db418f4970ae5857c7e56bb29
#
_entry.id   aec7ea3db418f4970ae5857c7e56bb29
#
_cell.length_a   1.000
_cell.length_b   1.000
_cell.length_c   1.000
_cell.angle_alpha   90.00
_cell.angle_beta   90.00
_cell.angle_gamma   90.00
#
_symmetry.space_group_name_H-M   'P 1'
#
loop_
_entity.id
_entity.type
_entity.pdbx_description
1 polymer ?
#
loop_
_entity_poly.entity_id
_entity_poly.type
_entity_poly.pdbx_seq_one_letter_code
_entity_poly.pdbx_strand_id
1 'polypeptide(L)' 'MTEPEVLLPAEAARRLGVPTRVIVQAMYERTIPRVRLEDGTLGIPADALDTFEVRAG' A
#
# COMPACT_ATOMS: atom_id res chain seq x y z
N MET A 1 -15.71 -6.61 15.88
CA MET A 1 -14.52 -5.79 15.83
C MET A 1 -13.62 -6.19 14.70
N THR A 2 -13.36 -5.29 13.81
CA THR A 2 -12.60 -5.60 12.63
C THR A 2 -11.16 -5.15 12.77
N GLU A 3 -10.26 -6.06 12.47
CA GLU A 3 -8.87 -5.68 12.42
C GLU A 3 -8.62 -4.89 11.15
N PRO A 4 -7.68 -3.95 11.18
CA PRO A 4 -7.36 -3.23 9.95
C PRO A 4 -6.81 -4.20 8.93
N GLU A 5 -7.34 -4.13 7.73
CA GLU A 5 -6.86 -4.95 6.65
C GLU A 5 -5.54 -4.39 6.17
N VAL A 6 -4.57 -5.27 5.97
CA VAL A 6 -3.25 -4.89 5.47
C VAL A 6 -3.03 -5.63 4.17
N LEU A 7 -2.67 -4.90 3.14
CA LEU A 7 -2.49 -5.46 1.81
C LEU A 7 -1.01 -5.51 1.47
N LEU A 8 -0.64 -6.54 0.71
CA LEU A 8 0.70 -6.59 0.16
C LEU A 8 0.81 -5.56 -0.97
N PRO A 9 2.03 -5.10 -1.28
CA PRO A 9 2.17 -4.09 -2.34
C PRO A 9 1.54 -4.50 -3.66
N ALA A 10 1.65 -5.77 -4.04
CA ALA A 10 1.06 -6.23 -5.29
C ALA A 10 -0.46 -6.13 -5.25
N GLU A 11 -1.06 -6.42 -4.11
CA GLU A 11 -2.51 -6.31 -3.98
C GLU A 11 -2.96 -4.85 -3.99
N ALA A 12 -2.20 -4.00 -3.32
CA ALA A 12 -2.51 -2.58 -3.31
C ALA A 12 -2.45 -2.01 -4.71
N ALA A 13 -1.42 -2.40 -5.47
CA ALA A 13 -1.27 -1.95 -6.85
C ALA A 13 -2.45 -2.40 -7.70
N ARG A 14 -2.89 -3.63 -7.48
CA ARG A 14 -4.00 -4.16 -8.24
C ARG A 14 -5.29 -3.39 -7.95
N ARG A 15 -5.51 -3.05 -6.69
CA ARG A 15 -6.70 -2.29 -6.32
C ARG A 15 -6.70 -0.89 -6.91
N LEU A 16 -5.54 -0.28 -7.01
CA LEU A 16 -5.43 1.06 -7.56
C LEU A 16 -5.28 1.06 -9.08
N GLY A 17 -5.08 -0.11 -9.67
CA GLY A 17 -4.92 -0.20 -11.12
C GLY A 17 -3.59 0.36 -11.61
N VAL A 18 -2.54 0.21 -10.82
CA VAL A 18 -1.21 0.72 -11.18
C VAL A 18 -0.20 -0.42 -11.10
N PRO A 19 0.95 -0.26 -11.73
CA PRO A 19 2.01 -1.26 -11.59
C PRO A 19 2.50 -1.35 -10.16
N THR A 20 2.92 -2.54 -9.74
CA THR A 20 3.41 -2.75 -8.38
C THR A 20 4.55 -1.82 -8.05
N ARG A 21 5.40 -1.52 -9.02
CA ARG A 21 6.55 -0.64 -8.79
C ARG A 21 6.13 0.74 -8.30
N VAL A 22 4.94 1.19 -8.70
CA VAL A 22 4.43 2.49 -8.25
C VAL A 22 4.19 2.46 -6.75
N ILE A 23 3.61 1.35 -6.27
CA ILE A 23 3.36 1.21 -4.84
C ILE A 23 4.68 1.07 -4.08
N VAL A 24 5.60 0.27 -4.60
CA VAL A 24 6.90 0.09 -3.95
C VAL A 24 7.64 1.42 -3.89
N GLN A 25 7.58 2.18 -4.96
CA GLN A 25 8.20 3.51 -4.99
C GLN A 25 7.58 4.42 -3.94
N ALA A 26 6.26 4.41 -3.82
CA ALA A 26 5.57 5.25 -2.84
C ALA A 26 5.95 4.85 -1.43
N MET A 27 6.10 3.55 -1.18
CA MET A 27 6.53 3.08 0.14
C MET A 27 7.95 3.54 0.43
N TYR A 28 8.80 3.48 -0.56
CA TYR A 28 10.20 3.86 -0.42
C TYR A 28 10.30 5.37 -0.14
N GLU A 29 9.49 6.16 -0.80
CA GLU A 29 9.48 7.60 -0.63
C GLU A 29 8.65 8.03 0.56
N ARG A 30 7.98 7.09 1.20
CA ARG A 30 7.14 7.34 2.37
C ARG A 30 5.97 8.26 2.06
N THR A 31 5.47 8.17 0.83
CA THR A 31 4.28 8.91 0.45
C THR A 31 3.02 8.12 0.75
N ILE A 32 3.17 6.84 1.11
CA ILE A 32 2.07 6.00 1.51
C ILE A 32 2.43 5.31 2.84
N PRO A 33 1.51 5.21 3.79
CA PRO A 33 1.79 4.53 5.05
C PRO A 33 2.08 3.05 4.82
N ARG A 34 2.93 2.50 5.66
CA ARG A 34 3.25 1.09 5.57
C ARG A 34 3.29 0.50 6.97
N VAL A 35 2.98 -0.78 7.05
CA VAL A 35 2.93 -1.51 8.31
C VAL A 35 3.81 -2.74 8.17
N ARG A 36 4.59 -3.03 9.21
CA ARG A 36 5.38 -4.25 9.22
C ARG A 36 4.54 -5.37 9.82
N LEU A 37 4.42 -6.45 9.09
CA LEU A 37 3.70 -7.62 9.56
C LEU A 37 4.59 -8.45 10.48
N GLU A 38 3.99 -9.44 11.15
CA GLU A 38 4.70 -10.24 12.13
C GLU A 38 5.89 -10.98 11.52
N ASP A 39 5.77 -11.37 10.27
CA ASP A 39 6.84 -12.10 9.61
C ASP A 39 7.91 -11.18 9.01
N GLY A 40 7.79 -9.89 9.24
CA GLY A 40 8.75 -8.92 8.72
C GLY A 40 8.37 -8.35 7.37
N THR A 41 7.29 -8.84 6.79
CA THR A 41 6.83 -8.33 5.50
C THR A 41 6.21 -6.96 5.69
N LEU A 42 6.44 -6.07 4.74
CA LEU A 42 5.79 -4.75 4.76
C LEU A 42 4.48 -4.82 4.00
N GLY A 43 3.47 -4.20 4.57
CA GLY A 43 2.16 -4.13 3.94
C GLY A 43 1.63 -2.71 3.99
N ILE A 44 0.47 -2.50 3.40
CA ILE A 44 -0.15 -1.19 3.34
C ILE A 44 -1.54 -1.31 3.94
N PRO A 45 -1.88 -0.47 4.93
CA PRO A 45 -3.24 -0.51 5.47
C PRO A 45 -4.24 -0.18 4.37
N ALA A 46 -5.31 -0.94 4.30
CA ALA A 46 -6.32 -0.71 3.27
C ALA A 46 -6.90 0.69 3.36
N ASP A 47 -7.03 1.22 4.57
CA ASP A 47 -7.53 2.57 4.77
C ASP A 47 -6.65 3.61 4.08
N ALA A 48 -5.36 3.36 4.00
CA ALA A 48 -4.45 4.30 3.37
C ALA A 48 -4.69 4.39 1.87
N LEU A 49 -5.19 3.33 1.26
CA LEU A 49 -5.46 3.34 -0.18
C LEU A 49 -6.61 4.28 -0.52
N ASP A 50 -7.55 4.45 0.39
CA ASP A 50 -8.68 5.32 0.14
C ASP A 50 -8.28 6.77 0.02
N THR A 51 -7.22 7.15 0.73
CA THR A 51 -6.74 8.51 0.74
C THR A 51 -5.50 8.72 -0.13
N PHE A 52 -4.90 7.63 -0.59
CA PHE A 52 -3.72 7.71 -1.43
C PHE A 52 -4.14 7.99 -2.87
N GLU A 53 -3.67 9.08 -3.41
CA GLU A 53 -3.96 9.42 -4.79
C GLU A 53 -2.74 9.16 -5.65
N VAL A 54 -2.93 8.33 -6.66
CA VAL A 54 -1.89 8.09 -7.64
C VAL A 54 -1.93 9.25 -8.63
N ARG A 55 -0.86 10.00 -8.64
CA ARG A 55 -0.77 11.10 -9.60
C ARG A 55 -0.27 10.55 -10.92
N ALA A 56 -1.14 10.60 -11.88
CA ALA A 56 -0.78 10.17 -13.22
C ALA A 56 0.10 11.22 -13.87
N GLY A 57 1.18 10.83 -14.28
CA GLY A 57 2.03 11.64 -15.09
C GLY A 57 2.71 12.78 -14.60
#